data_6c35528b7e3f865b245e07feb89aa79c
#
_entry.id   6c35528b7e3f865b245e07feb89aa79c
#
_cell.length_a   1.000
_cell.length_b   1.000
_cell.length_c   1.000
_cell.angle_alpha   90.00
_cell.angle_beta   90.00
_cell.angle_gamma   90.00
#
_symmetry.space_group_name_H-M   'P 1'
#
loop_
_entity.id
_entity.type
_entity.pdbx_description
1 polymer ?
#
loop_
_entity_poly.entity_id
_entity_poly.type
_entity_poly.pdbx_seq_one_letter_code
_entity_poly.pdbx_strand_id
1 'polypeptide(L)'
;EFNNLKYLEKDVVNFEPKLALSGGFDGFSEIRKVIKKASDLIKINGKLIIEIGFNQKSKALELLKKNGFYINKTLKDYGKNDRCIISTKI
;
A
#
# COMPACT_ATOMS: atom_id res chain seq x y z
N GLU A 1 11.06 -6.78 4.58
CA GLU A 1 10.46 -7.19 5.84
C GLU A 1 8.96 -6.94 5.84
N PHE A 2 8.20 -7.96 6.05
CA PHE A 2 6.74 -7.85 5.96
C PHE A 2 6.07 -7.75 7.32
N ASN A 3 6.83 -7.37 8.34
CA ASN A 3 6.28 -7.17 9.67
C ASN A 3 5.28 -6.02 9.70
N ASN A 4 5.31 -5.17 8.70
CA ASN A 4 4.42 -4.01 8.65
C ASN A 4 3.04 -4.34 8.09
N LEU A 5 2.86 -5.56 7.61
CA LEU A 5 1.55 -5.98 7.14
C LEU A 5 0.70 -6.37 8.33
N LYS A 6 -0.51 -5.85 8.35
CA LYS A 6 -1.45 -6.15 9.43
C LYS A 6 -2.77 -6.59 8.84
N TYR A 7 -3.30 -7.67 9.36
CA TYR A 7 -4.61 -8.18 8.97
C TYR A 7 -5.65 -7.58 9.90
N LEU A 8 -6.43 -6.64 9.38
CA LEU A 8 -7.51 -6.03 10.13
C LEU A 8 -8.73 -6.92 10.16
N GLU A 9 -8.94 -7.59 9.05
CA GLU A 9 -9.97 -8.59 8.89
C GLU A 9 -9.40 -9.64 7.97
N LYS A 10 -10.16 -10.67 7.79
CA LYS A 10 -9.81 -11.78 6.94
C LYS A 10 -9.30 -11.35 5.57
N ASP A 11 -9.94 -10.34 4.97
CA ASP A 11 -9.64 -9.92 3.61
C ASP A 11 -9.13 -8.49 3.51
N VAL A 12 -8.64 -7.93 4.63
CA VAL A 12 -8.13 -6.57 4.64
C VAL A 12 -6.72 -6.57 5.21
N VAL A 13 -5.81 -5.95 4.49
CA VAL A 13 -4.42 -5.83 4.92
C VAL A 13 -4.04 -4.37 4.88
N ASN A 14 -3.37 -3.91 5.92
CA ASN A 14 -2.88 -2.55 6.01
C ASN A 14 -1.37 -2.55 6.12
N PHE A 15 -0.73 -1.75 5.30
CA PHE A 15 0.72 -1.59 5.31
C PHE A 15 1.09 -0.16 5.69
N GLU A 16 2.04 -0.01 6.62
CA GLU A 16 2.53 1.29 7.07
C GLU A 16 3.98 1.45 6.65
N PRO A 17 4.25 2.18 5.57
CA PRO A 17 5.59 2.26 5.02
C PRO A 17 6.57 3.08 5.84
N LYS A 18 6.10 3.82 6.84
CA LYS A 18 7.01 4.64 7.65
C LYS A 18 8.10 3.80 8.30
N LEU A 19 7.81 2.55 8.57
CA LEU A 19 8.82 1.67 9.15
C LEU A 19 9.79 1.18 8.10
N ALA A 20 9.31 0.96 6.89
CA ALA A 20 10.15 0.54 5.79
C ALA A 20 11.13 1.64 5.39
N LEU A 21 10.73 2.89 5.54
CA LEU A 21 11.56 4.01 5.14
C LEU A 21 12.63 4.37 6.15
N SER A 22 12.57 3.82 7.33
CA SER A 22 13.52 4.17 8.38
C SER A 22 14.96 3.80 8.03
N GLY A 23 15.14 2.93 7.05
CA GLY A 23 16.47 2.55 6.60
C GLY A 23 17.13 3.54 5.66
N GLY A 24 16.44 4.59 5.29
CA GLY A 24 17.00 5.63 4.45
C GLY A 24 17.16 5.26 3.00
N PHE A 25 16.48 4.24 2.55
CA PHE A 25 16.57 3.79 1.18
C PHE A 25 15.37 4.19 0.36
N ASP A 26 15.38 3.80 -0.90
CA ASP A 26 14.28 4.01 -1.80
C ASP A 26 13.00 3.37 -1.24
N GLY A 27 12.08 4.21 -0.79
CA GLY A 27 10.81 3.74 -0.26
C GLY A 27 9.99 3.00 -1.29
N PHE A 28 10.23 3.26 -2.58
CA PHE A 28 9.50 2.57 -3.65
C PHE A 28 9.91 1.10 -3.74
N SER A 29 11.15 0.81 -3.42
CA SER A 29 11.61 -0.58 -3.41
C SER A 29 10.82 -1.41 -2.40
N GLU A 30 10.60 -0.85 -1.22
CA GLU A 30 9.83 -1.53 -0.19
C GLU A 30 8.35 -1.64 -0.57
N ILE A 31 7.80 -0.56 -1.10
CA ILE A 31 6.40 -0.56 -1.53
C ILE A 31 6.19 -1.60 -2.62
N ARG A 32 7.12 -1.71 -3.56
CA ARG A 32 7.02 -2.69 -4.64
C ARG A 32 6.97 -4.11 -4.08
N LYS A 33 7.84 -4.40 -3.12
CA LYS A 33 7.88 -5.73 -2.51
C LYS A 33 6.59 -6.04 -1.78
N VAL A 34 6.08 -5.07 -1.04
CA VAL A 34 4.87 -5.27 -0.27
C VAL A 34 3.67 -5.48 -1.17
N ILE A 35 3.55 -4.68 -2.22
CA ILE A 35 2.41 -4.81 -3.14
C ILE A 35 2.45 -6.16 -3.83
N LYS A 36 3.64 -6.59 -4.25
CA LYS A 36 3.74 -7.90 -4.89
C LYS A 36 3.35 -9.01 -3.92
N LYS A 37 3.84 -8.94 -2.70
CA LYS A 37 3.51 -9.94 -1.68
C LYS A 37 2.02 -9.92 -1.37
N ALA A 38 1.45 -8.73 -1.27
CA ALA A 38 0.01 -8.61 -0.99
C ALA A 38 -0.81 -9.19 -2.12
N SER A 39 -0.37 -9.00 -3.36
CA SER A 39 -1.13 -9.55 -4.49
C SER A 39 -1.14 -11.06 -4.47
N ASP A 40 -0.14 -11.69 -3.86
CA ASP A 40 -0.10 -13.13 -3.71
C ASP A 40 -0.95 -13.61 -2.54
N LEU A 41 -1.10 -12.80 -1.51
CA LEU A 41 -1.77 -13.20 -0.28
C LEU A 41 -3.24 -12.83 -0.21
N ILE A 42 -3.61 -11.72 -0.82
CA ILE A 42 -4.96 -11.21 -0.71
C ILE A 42 -5.85 -11.87 -1.74
N LYS A 43 -7.00 -12.31 -1.31
CA LYS A 43 -7.98 -12.91 -2.20
C LYS A 43 -8.59 -11.88 -3.13
N ILE A 44 -9.14 -12.33 -4.24
CA ILE A 44 -9.93 -11.46 -5.10
C ILE A 44 -11.04 -10.85 -4.26
N ASN A 45 -11.25 -9.56 -4.45
CA ASN A 45 -12.18 -8.71 -3.70
C ASN A 45 -11.66 -8.32 -2.32
N GLY A 46 -10.50 -8.80 -1.90
CA GLY A 46 -9.88 -8.35 -0.66
C GLY A 46 -9.31 -6.95 -0.81
N LYS A 47 -9.06 -6.30 0.31
CA LYS A 47 -8.62 -4.92 0.34
C LYS A 47 -7.18 -4.81 0.78
N LEU A 48 -6.45 -3.90 0.15
CA LEU A 48 -5.13 -3.51 0.61
C LEU A 48 -5.16 -2.02 0.89
N ILE A 49 -4.81 -1.65 2.10
CA ILE A 49 -4.73 -0.26 2.52
C ILE A 49 -3.26 0.05 2.70
N ILE A 50 -2.76 1.02 1.92
CA ILE A 50 -1.36 1.41 2.01
C ILE A 50 -1.26 2.84 2.50
N GLU A 51 -0.48 3.04 3.57
CA GLU A 51 -0.14 4.38 4.00
C GLU A 51 1.12 4.79 3.26
N ILE A 52 1.11 5.98 2.69
CA ILE A 52 2.18 6.45 1.84
C ILE A 52 2.83 7.69 2.41
N GLY A 53 4.07 7.89 2.04
CA GLY A 53 4.77 9.08 2.41
C GLY A 53 4.52 10.19 1.40
N PHE A 54 5.07 11.35 1.72
CA PHE A 54 5.00 12.50 0.86
C PHE A 54 5.55 12.13 -0.52
N ASN A 55 4.87 12.55 -1.55
CA ASN A 55 5.23 12.36 -2.96
C ASN A 55 5.37 10.91 -3.44
N GLN A 56 4.77 9.96 -2.75
CA GLN A 56 4.82 8.55 -3.18
C GLN A 56 3.56 8.09 -3.89
N LYS A 57 2.55 8.94 -4.00
CA LYS A 57 1.25 8.52 -4.50
C LYS A 57 1.28 7.99 -5.92
N SER A 58 1.89 8.73 -6.84
CA SER A 58 1.86 8.33 -8.24
C SER A 58 2.48 6.97 -8.47
N LYS A 59 3.62 6.72 -7.83
CA LYS A 59 4.31 5.46 -7.99
C LYS A 59 3.54 4.31 -7.35
N ALA A 60 2.95 4.58 -6.18
CA ALA A 60 2.16 3.56 -5.51
C ALA A 60 0.94 3.17 -6.34
N LEU A 61 0.26 4.15 -6.92
CA LEU A 61 -0.89 3.87 -7.79
C LEU A 61 -0.48 3.01 -8.98
N GLU A 62 0.64 3.34 -9.61
CA GLU A 62 1.14 2.59 -10.74
C GLU A 62 1.41 1.14 -10.35
N LEU A 63 2.09 0.95 -9.23
CA LEU A 63 2.45 -0.39 -8.76
C LEU A 63 1.21 -1.21 -8.40
N LEU A 64 0.23 -0.59 -7.78
CA LEU A 64 -1.01 -1.28 -7.44
C LEU A 64 -1.72 -1.76 -8.70
N LYS A 65 -1.86 -0.89 -9.68
CA LYS A 65 -2.53 -1.27 -10.91
C LYS A 65 -1.79 -2.39 -11.64
N LYS A 66 -0.47 -2.34 -11.64
CA LYS A 66 0.34 -3.38 -12.27
C LYS A 66 0.17 -4.73 -11.60
N ASN A 67 -0.16 -4.75 -10.34
CA ASN A 67 -0.26 -5.98 -9.57
C ASN A 67 -1.71 -6.41 -9.34
N GLY A 68 -2.63 -5.89 -10.10
CA GLY A 68 -4.00 -6.40 -10.09
C GLY A 68 -4.87 -5.79 -9.01
N PHE A 69 -4.62 -4.53 -8.65
CA PHE A 69 -5.46 -3.83 -7.69
C PHE A 69 -6.23 -2.70 -8.35
N TYR A 70 -7.49 -2.61 -7.99
CA TYR A 70 -8.36 -1.51 -8.39
C TYR A 70 -8.31 -0.46 -7.29
N ILE A 71 -8.12 0.80 -7.68
CA ILE A 71 -8.01 1.89 -6.70
C ILE A 71 -9.39 2.36 -6.33
N ASN A 72 -9.77 2.20 -5.07
CA ASN A 72 -11.07 2.64 -4.58
C ASN A 72 -11.05 4.13 -4.25
N LYS A 73 -10.06 4.56 -3.48
CA LYS A 73 -9.95 5.98 -3.16
C LYS A 73 -8.59 6.26 -2.52
N THR A 74 -8.22 7.52 -2.49
CA THR A 74 -7.06 7.99 -1.76
C THR A 74 -7.54 8.97 -0.71
N LEU A 75 -6.88 8.98 0.43
CA LEU A 75 -7.22 9.85 1.55
C LEU A 75 -6.07 10.79 1.84
N LYS A 76 -6.40 11.98 2.28
CA LYS A 76 -5.41 13.00 2.63
C LYS A 76 -5.48 13.27 4.12
N ASP A 77 -4.34 13.74 4.67
CA ASP A 77 -4.33 14.16 6.05
C ASP A 77 -4.81 15.62 6.17
N TYR A 78 -4.75 16.17 7.38
CA TYR A 78 -5.20 17.54 7.60
C TYR A 78 -4.37 18.56 6.84
N GLY A 79 -3.11 18.24 6.56
CA GLY A 79 -2.24 19.10 5.77
C GLY A 79 -2.46 18.93 4.27
N LYS A 80 -3.44 18.14 3.87
CA LYS A 80 -3.78 17.86 2.49
C LYS A 80 -2.70 17.10 1.73
N ASN A 81 -1.88 16.37 2.46
CA ASN A 81 -0.92 15.46 1.85
C ASN A 81 -1.55 14.10 1.70
N ASP A 82 -1.30 13.45 0.56
CA ASP A 82 -1.80 12.10 0.36
C ASP A 82 -1.20 11.17 1.40
N ARG A 83 -2.03 10.39 2.07
CA ARG A 83 -1.58 9.53 3.16
C ARG A 83 -1.95 8.08 2.99
N CYS A 84 -3.02 7.79 2.28
CA CYS A 84 -3.55 6.45 2.30
C CYS A 84 -4.20 6.12 0.97
N ILE A 85 -3.97 4.92 0.48
CA ILE A 85 -4.61 4.42 -0.73
C ILE A 85 -5.37 3.17 -0.35
N ILE A 86 -6.65 3.14 -0.69
CA ILE A 86 -7.49 1.96 -0.48
C ILE A 86 -7.72 1.32 -1.82
N SER A 87 -7.41 0.03 -1.92
CA SER A 87 -7.51 -0.70 -3.18
C SER A 87 -8.13 -2.06 -2.97
N THR A 88 -8.60 -2.64 -4.06
CA THR A 88 -9.25 -3.95 -4.05
C THR A 88 -8.56 -4.87 -5.03
N LYS A 89 -8.30 -6.09 -4.63
CA LYS A 89 -7.71 -7.10 -5.51
C LYS A 89 -8.73 -7.54 -6.54
N ILE A 90 -8.36 -7.46 -7.80
CA ILE A 90 -9.25 -7.86 -8.89
C ILE A 90 -8.67 -8.99 -9.71
#